data_fabeacc177d3260e6802c6aa4d45b2bb
#
_entry.id   fabeacc177d3260e6802c6aa4d45b2bb
#
_cell.length_a   1.000
_cell.length_b   1.000
_cell.length_c   1.000
_cell.angle_alpha   90.00
_cell.angle_beta   90.00
_cell.angle_gamma   90.00
#
_symmetry.space_group_name_H-M   'P 1'
#
loop_
_entity.id
_entity.type
_entity.pdbx_description
1 polymer ?
#
loop_
_entity_poly.entity_id
_entity_poly.type
_entity_poly.pdbx_seq_one_letter_code
_entity_poly.pdbx_strand_id
1 'polypeptide(L)'
;MRRSPVLRRLTMDTILSPAADPKKSLQDIAFDLPGRLSIARWASIPLRLIVGFGFMEHGFAKLSKGPDAFAGILHALAVPAPHFMAWASILTELLGGLAILLGAFVSLVSLPMAALLLVAIFTVHLPYGFSSIKLMAVTAAGAQFGPPGYECDLLYLACLVALVLGGSGPLAIDGVLKKWRDTGHS
;
A
#
# COMPACT_ATOMS: atom_id res chain seq x y z
N MET A 1 15.00 -35.77 68.86
CA MET A 1 15.37 -35.40 67.49
C MET A 1 14.12 -35.32 66.64
N ARG A 2 13.55 -34.15 66.44
CA ARG A 2 12.33 -33.94 65.65
C ARG A 2 12.76 -33.61 64.19
N ARG A 3 12.38 -34.43 63.24
CA ARG A 3 12.56 -34.19 61.81
C ARG A 3 11.42 -33.33 61.31
N SER A 4 11.72 -32.15 60.74
CA SER A 4 10.78 -31.18 60.19
C SER A 4 10.07 -31.70 58.91
N PRO A 5 8.77 -31.42 58.76
CA PRO A 5 7.94 -31.84 57.63
C PRO A 5 7.83 -30.74 56.59
N VAL A 6 8.94 -30.22 56.03
CA VAL A 6 8.90 -29.16 55.01
C VAL A 6 9.28 -29.63 53.60
N LEU A 7 9.60 -30.89 53.40
CA LEU A 7 10.13 -31.40 52.13
C LEU A 7 9.15 -32.30 51.35
N ARG A 8 7.84 -32.00 51.39
CA ARG A 8 6.88 -32.85 50.65
C ARG A 8 5.78 -32.09 49.94
N ARG A 9 6.05 -30.88 49.43
CA ARG A 9 5.09 -30.16 48.56
C ARG A 9 5.72 -29.36 47.41
N LEU A 10 6.81 -29.89 46.85
CA LEU A 10 7.44 -29.27 45.67
C LEU A 10 7.63 -30.28 44.53
N THR A 11 6.68 -31.15 44.32
CA THR A 11 6.68 -32.05 43.20
C THR A 11 5.24 -32.33 42.84
N MET A 12 4.64 -31.59 41.97
CA MET A 12 3.68 -31.99 40.92
C MET A 12 2.96 -30.86 40.22
N ASP A 13 3.03 -29.62 40.71
CA ASP A 13 2.26 -28.52 40.09
C ASP A 13 3.05 -27.69 39.07
N THR A 14 4.29 -28.02 38.79
CA THR A 14 5.15 -27.22 37.88
C THR A 14 5.35 -27.85 36.48
N ILE A 15 4.69 -28.97 36.17
CA ILE A 15 4.84 -29.65 34.86
C ILE A 15 3.51 -29.69 34.06
N LEU A 16 2.48 -29.09 34.54
CA LEU A 16 1.29 -28.88 33.70
C LEU A 16 1.34 -27.46 33.12
N SER A 17 2.14 -27.32 32.06
CA SER A 17 1.85 -26.29 31.04
C SER A 17 0.36 -26.34 30.74
N PRO A 18 -0.38 -25.20 30.73
CA PRO A 18 -1.78 -25.22 30.38
C PRO A 18 -1.90 -25.84 29.00
N ALA A 19 -2.40 -27.07 28.97
CA ALA A 19 -2.75 -27.74 27.73
C ALA A 19 -3.63 -26.78 26.94
N ALA A 20 -3.22 -26.51 25.71
CA ALA A 20 -4.02 -25.74 24.78
C ALA A 20 -5.44 -26.32 24.80
N ASP A 21 -6.44 -25.51 25.13
CA ASP A 21 -7.84 -25.93 25.20
C ASP A 21 -8.25 -26.45 23.80
N PRO A 22 -8.54 -27.77 23.66
CA PRO A 22 -8.84 -28.35 22.34
C PRO A 22 -10.18 -27.89 21.76
N LYS A 23 -10.87 -26.98 22.44
CA LYS A 23 -12.16 -26.40 22.03
C LYS A 23 -12.06 -24.98 21.49
N LYS A 24 -10.87 -24.42 21.30
CA LYS A 24 -10.78 -23.19 20.52
C LYS A 24 -11.22 -23.50 19.10
N SER A 25 -12.43 -23.11 18.77
CA SER A 25 -13.02 -23.19 17.44
C SER A 25 -12.09 -22.49 16.44
N LEU A 26 -12.04 -22.96 15.18
CA LEU A 26 -11.40 -22.23 14.08
C LEU A 26 -11.91 -20.78 13.97
N GLN A 27 -13.14 -20.54 14.44
CA GLN A 27 -13.72 -19.21 14.56
C GLN A 27 -13.00 -18.37 15.63
N ASP A 28 -12.67 -18.93 16.79
CA ASP A 28 -11.93 -18.23 17.84
C ASP A 28 -10.50 -17.91 17.37
N ILE A 29 -9.86 -18.82 16.62
CA ILE A 29 -8.56 -18.57 15.98
C ILE A 29 -8.67 -17.49 14.90
N ALA A 30 -9.78 -17.44 14.17
CA ALA A 30 -10.00 -16.43 13.13
C ALA A 30 -10.31 -15.03 13.70
N PHE A 31 -10.96 -14.95 14.86
CA PHE A 31 -11.44 -13.69 15.46
C PHE A 31 -10.64 -13.21 16.66
N ASP A 32 -9.97 -14.10 17.38
CA ASP A 32 -9.26 -13.80 18.63
C ASP A 32 -7.75 -13.85 18.45
N LEU A 33 -7.20 -12.91 17.67
CA LEU A 33 -5.76 -12.65 17.56
C LEU A 33 -5.43 -11.41 18.42
N PRO A 34 -4.99 -11.58 19.68
CA PRO A 34 -4.59 -10.46 20.55
C PRO A 34 -3.44 -9.62 19.98
N GLY A 35 -2.72 -10.15 19.00
CA GLY A 35 -1.65 -9.46 18.26
C GLY A 35 -2.10 -8.69 17.01
N ARG A 36 -3.37 -8.73 16.63
CA ARG A 36 -3.84 -8.12 15.36
C ARG A 36 -3.54 -6.63 15.25
N LEU A 37 -3.70 -5.87 16.32
CA LEU A 37 -3.41 -4.43 16.32
C LEU A 37 -1.91 -4.15 16.13
N SER A 38 -1.04 -5.00 16.68
CA SER A 38 0.42 -4.87 16.48
C SER A 38 0.84 -5.29 15.08
N ILE A 39 0.25 -6.34 14.51
CA ILE A 39 0.55 -6.83 13.17
C ILE A 39 -0.10 -5.95 12.10
N ALA A 40 -1.32 -5.44 12.34
CA ALA A 40 -2.06 -4.61 11.38
C ALA A 40 -1.26 -3.39 10.90
N ARG A 41 -0.47 -2.77 11.77
CA ARG A 41 0.40 -1.65 11.37
C ARG A 41 1.48 -2.02 10.33
N TRP A 42 1.84 -3.32 10.20
CA TRP A 42 2.78 -3.80 9.20
C TRP A 42 2.16 -3.94 7.81
N ALA A 43 0.82 -3.96 7.73
CA ALA A 43 0.10 -4.02 6.46
C ALA A 43 0.38 -2.81 5.55
N SER A 44 0.79 -1.67 6.13
CA SER A 44 1.21 -0.50 5.35
C SER A 44 2.47 -0.73 4.52
N ILE A 45 3.37 -1.65 4.92
CA ILE A 45 4.62 -1.90 4.19
C ILE A 45 4.35 -2.46 2.79
N PRO A 46 3.65 -3.59 2.59
CA PRO A 46 3.36 -4.08 1.26
C PRO A 46 2.53 -3.09 0.43
N LEU A 47 1.62 -2.32 1.05
CA LEU A 47 0.88 -1.27 0.35
C LEU A 47 1.80 -0.15 -0.14
N ARG A 48 2.73 0.31 0.70
CA ARG A 48 3.71 1.32 0.31
C ARG A 48 4.63 0.83 -0.80
N LEU A 49 5.08 -0.42 -0.73
CA LEU A 49 5.94 -1.01 -1.75
C LEU A 49 5.24 -1.06 -3.12
N ILE A 50 4.03 -1.61 -3.19
CA ILE A 50 3.33 -1.75 -4.47
C ILE A 50 2.89 -0.39 -5.04
N VAL A 51 2.33 0.49 -4.21
CA VAL A 51 1.88 1.82 -4.65
C VAL A 51 3.08 2.69 -5.03
N GLY A 52 4.07 2.79 -4.14
CA GLY A 52 5.23 3.66 -4.36
C GLY A 52 6.03 3.24 -5.60
N PHE A 53 6.34 1.94 -5.72
CA PHE A 53 7.06 1.40 -6.87
C PHE A 53 6.26 1.56 -8.17
N GLY A 54 4.96 1.20 -8.15
CA GLY A 54 4.11 1.29 -9.34
C GLY A 54 3.99 2.73 -9.86
N PHE A 55 3.80 3.72 -9.00
CA PHE A 55 3.80 5.12 -9.42
C PHE A 55 5.15 5.57 -9.99
N MET A 56 6.25 5.19 -9.35
CA MET A 56 7.59 5.51 -9.87
C MET A 56 7.82 4.92 -11.27
N GLU A 57 7.41 3.67 -11.52
CA GLU A 57 7.48 3.03 -12.83
C GLU A 57 6.68 3.79 -13.89
N HIS A 58 5.47 4.24 -13.57
CA HIS A 58 4.66 5.06 -14.47
C HIS A 58 5.29 6.42 -14.76
N GLY A 59 5.81 7.10 -13.74
CA GLY A 59 6.52 8.37 -13.91
C GLY A 59 7.80 8.20 -14.73
N PHE A 60 8.58 7.14 -14.47
CA PHE A 60 9.79 6.83 -15.20
C PHE A 60 9.50 6.48 -16.68
N ALA A 61 8.44 5.70 -16.94
CA ALA A 61 8.02 5.37 -18.29
C ALA A 61 7.65 6.63 -19.12
N LYS A 62 6.98 7.61 -18.50
CA LYS A 62 6.67 8.90 -19.15
C LYS A 62 7.93 9.73 -19.39
N LEU A 63 8.82 9.78 -18.39
CA LEU A 63 10.08 10.51 -18.50
C LEU A 63 10.99 9.93 -19.60
N SER A 64 11.12 8.61 -19.66
CA SER A 64 11.98 7.93 -20.66
C SER A 64 11.45 8.03 -22.08
N LYS A 65 10.12 8.08 -22.28
CA LYS A 65 9.50 8.31 -23.58
C LYS A 65 9.58 9.78 -24.03
N GLY A 66 9.93 10.66 -23.13
CA GLY A 66 10.01 12.11 -23.33
C GLY A 66 8.75 12.84 -22.85
N PRO A 67 8.93 13.87 -22.00
CA PRO A 67 7.81 14.68 -21.49
C PRO A 67 6.99 15.36 -22.60
N ASP A 68 7.63 15.75 -23.70
CA ASP A 68 6.95 16.37 -24.85
C ASP A 68 6.06 15.38 -25.59
N ALA A 69 6.48 14.12 -25.72
CA ALA A 69 5.65 13.06 -26.29
C ALA A 69 4.40 12.82 -25.43
N PHE A 70 4.56 12.84 -24.11
CA PHE A 70 3.43 12.73 -23.18
C PHE A 70 2.53 13.97 -23.22
N ALA A 71 3.10 15.18 -23.33
CA ALA A 71 2.34 16.41 -23.52
C ALA A 71 1.50 16.38 -24.81
N GLY A 72 2.03 15.78 -25.90
CA GLY A 72 1.30 15.54 -27.14
C GLY A 72 0.05 14.67 -26.93
N ILE A 73 0.15 13.63 -26.11
CA ILE A 73 -1.00 12.78 -25.74
C ILE A 73 -2.03 13.58 -24.94
N LEU A 74 -1.60 14.37 -23.96
CA LEU A 74 -2.49 15.21 -23.15
C LEU A 74 -3.19 16.28 -24.01
N HIS A 75 -2.50 16.84 -25.00
CA HIS A 75 -3.09 17.77 -25.95
C HIS A 75 -4.18 17.09 -26.79
N ALA A 76 -3.94 15.88 -27.28
CA ALA A 76 -4.94 15.10 -28.03
C ALA A 76 -6.19 14.76 -27.18
N LEU A 77 -6.03 14.65 -25.86
CA LEU A 77 -7.11 14.47 -24.89
C LEU A 77 -7.76 15.78 -24.45
N ALA A 78 -7.44 16.90 -25.09
CA ALA A 78 -7.92 18.25 -24.77
C ALA A 78 -7.63 18.70 -23.33
N VAL A 79 -6.55 18.18 -22.71
CA VAL A 79 -6.11 18.62 -21.38
C VAL A 79 -5.51 20.03 -21.49
N PRO A 80 -5.92 21.00 -20.66
CA PRO A 80 -5.37 22.35 -20.67
C PRO A 80 -3.90 22.37 -20.23
N ALA A 81 -3.10 23.28 -20.77
CA ALA A 81 -1.67 23.43 -20.46
C ALA A 81 -0.89 22.10 -20.51
N PRO A 82 -0.89 21.33 -21.62
CA PRO A 82 -0.45 19.95 -21.68
C PRO A 82 1.00 19.75 -21.24
N HIS A 83 1.93 20.67 -21.59
CA HIS A 83 3.33 20.58 -21.14
C HIS A 83 3.47 20.72 -19.61
N PHE A 84 2.72 21.65 -19.00
CA PHE A 84 2.72 21.79 -17.55
C PHE A 84 2.13 20.55 -16.88
N MET A 85 1.00 20.06 -17.39
CA MET A 85 0.34 18.86 -16.84
C MET A 85 1.18 17.60 -17.02
N ALA A 86 1.96 17.49 -18.10
CA ALA A 86 2.90 16.39 -18.31
C ALA A 86 3.97 16.36 -17.20
N TRP A 87 4.63 17.49 -16.96
CA TRP A 87 5.62 17.59 -15.89
C TRP A 87 5.03 17.42 -14.50
N ALA A 88 3.87 18.03 -14.23
CA ALA A 88 3.16 17.89 -12.96
C ALA A 88 2.82 16.42 -12.69
N SER A 89 2.35 15.69 -13.70
CA SER A 89 2.08 14.24 -13.61
C SER A 89 3.36 13.45 -13.32
N ILE A 90 4.42 13.64 -14.12
CA ILE A 90 5.69 12.92 -13.96
C ILE A 90 6.28 13.16 -12.56
N LEU A 91 6.32 14.41 -12.11
CA LEU A 91 6.85 14.75 -10.78
C LEU A 91 5.99 14.17 -9.65
N THR A 92 4.67 14.23 -9.77
CA THR A 92 3.76 13.63 -8.79
C THR A 92 3.97 12.12 -8.71
N GLU A 93 4.15 11.44 -9.83
CA GLU A 93 4.37 10.00 -9.86
C GLU A 93 5.73 9.61 -9.30
N LEU A 94 6.80 10.31 -9.67
CA LEU A 94 8.15 10.00 -9.20
C LEU A 94 8.33 10.38 -7.73
N LEU A 95 8.05 11.64 -7.38
CA LEU A 95 8.28 12.14 -6.02
C LEU A 95 7.22 11.62 -5.04
N GLY A 96 5.96 11.56 -5.46
CA GLY A 96 4.87 10.97 -4.67
C GLY A 96 5.09 9.48 -4.44
N GLY A 97 5.46 8.73 -5.49
CA GLY A 97 5.80 7.31 -5.38
C GLY A 97 6.95 7.07 -4.41
N LEU A 98 8.03 7.86 -4.52
CA LEU A 98 9.17 7.79 -3.60
C LEU A 98 8.75 8.13 -2.16
N ALA A 99 7.95 9.18 -1.97
CA ALA A 99 7.46 9.58 -0.67
C ALA A 99 6.60 8.48 -0.02
N ILE A 100 5.69 7.86 -0.77
CA ILE A 100 4.91 6.70 -0.30
C ILE A 100 5.83 5.54 0.09
N LEU A 101 6.82 5.22 -0.73
CA LEU A 101 7.79 4.14 -0.49
C LEU A 101 8.52 4.34 0.84
N LEU A 102 8.99 5.56 1.10
CA LEU A 102 9.67 5.94 2.32
C LEU A 102 8.72 6.17 3.51
N GLY A 103 7.41 6.25 3.28
CA GLY A 103 6.41 6.60 4.30
C GLY A 103 6.57 8.04 4.79
N ALA A 104 6.87 8.95 3.86
CA ALA A 104 7.03 10.37 4.14
C ALA A 104 5.83 11.16 3.59
N PHE A 105 5.21 11.99 4.42
CA PHE A 105 4.06 12.84 4.04
C PHE A 105 2.93 12.07 3.34
N VAL A 106 2.70 10.82 3.76
CA VAL A 106 1.79 9.87 3.09
C VAL A 106 0.44 10.49 2.80
N SER A 107 -0.20 11.13 3.79
CA SER A 107 -1.52 11.75 3.60
C SER A 107 -1.50 12.92 2.61
N LEU A 108 -0.41 13.71 2.59
CA LEU A 108 -0.28 14.87 1.72
C LEU A 108 -0.09 14.46 0.26
N VAL A 109 0.85 13.53 0.00
CA VAL A 109 1.18 13.10 -1.37
C VAL A 109 0.10 12.22 -1.97
N SER A 110 -0.70 11.54 -1.15
CA SER A 110 -1.83 10.73 -1.61
C SER A 110 -2.91 11.55 -2.32
N LEU A 111 -3.06 12.83 -2.00
CA LEU A 111 -4.07 13.70 -2.64
C LEU A 111 -3.79 13.92 -4.14
N PRO A 112 -2.63 14.46 -4.56
CA PRO A 112 -2.33 14.62 -5.98
C PRO A 112 -2.22 13.27 -6.70
N MET A 113 -1.74 12.21 -6.06
CA MET A 113 -1.71 10.86 -6.64
C MET A 113 -3.12 10.33 -6.92
N ALA A 114 -4.05 10.49 -5.97
CA ALA A 114 -5.45 10.12 -6.18
C ALA A 114 -6.10 10.94 -7.29
N ALA A 115 -5.81 12.25 -7.37
CA ALA A 115 -6.30 13.09 -8.45
C ALA A 115 -5.80 12.62 -9.82
N LEU A 116 -4.53 12.21 -9.96
CA LEU A 116 -3.99 11.64 -11.19
C LEU A 116 -4.72 10.35 -11.59
N LEU A 117 -4.98 9.44 -10.64
CA LEU A 117 -5.72 8.21 -10.91
C LEU A 117 -7.15 8.49 -11.37
N LEU A 118 -7.84 9.43 -10.73
CA LEU A 118 -9.18 9.84 -11.15
C LEU A 118 -9.16 10.42 -12.57
N VAL A 119 -8.21 11.32 -12.88
CA VAL A 119 -8.06 11.82 -14.23
C VAL A 119 -7.81 10.68 -15.22
N ALA A 120 -6.90 9.75 -14.92
CA ALA A 120 -6.62 8.59 -15.78
C ALA A 120 -7.85 7.72 -16.00
N ILE A 121 -8.64 7.46 -14.97
CA ILE A 121 -9.91 6.72 -15.07
C ILE A 121 -10.82 7.40 -16.10
N PHE A 122 -11.13 8.68 -15.92
CA PHE A 122 -12.14 9.37 -16.73
C PHE A 122 -11.66 9.71 -18.14
N THR A 123 -10.37 9.97 -18.34
CA THR A 123 -9.85 10.38 -19.64
C THR A 123 -9.31 9.24 -20.50
N VAL A 124 -8.80 8.15 -19.87
CA VAL A 124 -8.09 7.09 -20.57
C VAL A 124 -8.78 5.73 -20.43
N HIS A 125 -9.08 5.29 -19.20
CA HIS A 125 -9.42 3.89 -18.94
C HIS A 125 -10.92 3.59 -18.97
N LEU A 126 -11.78 4.60 -18.75
CA LEU A 126 -13.24 4.41 -18.70
C LEU A 126 -13.84 3.78 -19.97
N PRO A 127 -13.41 4.17 -21.19
CA PRO A 127 -13.93 3.55 -22.43
C PRO A 127 -13.61 2.05 -22.54
N TYR A 128 -12.59 1.60 -21.83
CA TYR A 128 -12.18 0.20 -21.86
C TYR A 128 -12.89 -0.66 -20.78
N GLY A 129 -13.73 -0.05 -19.92
CA GLY A 129 -14.50 -0.75 -18.88
C GLY A 129 -13.64 -1.16 -17.68
N PHE A 130 -14.17 -2.02 -16.82
CA PHE A 130 -13.56 -2.36 -15.53
C PHE A 130 -12.25 -3.15 -15.67
N SER A 131 -12.29 -4.30 -16.37
CA SER A 131 -11.20 -5.28 -16.35
C SER A 131 -9.89 -4.75 -16.95
N SER A 132 -8.79 -4.87 -16.19
CA SER A 132 -7.44 -4.54 -16.64
C SER A 132 -6.76 -5.64 -17.44
N ILE A 133 -7.30 -6.88 -17.39
CA ILE A 133 -6.77 -8.03 -18.13
C ILE A 133 -7.85 -8.48 -19.13
N LYS A 134 -7.62 -8.22 -20.43
CA LYS A 134 -8.54 -8.59 -21.50
C LYS A 134 -7.81 -9.41 -22.55
N LEU A 135 -7.99 -10.72 -22.49
CA LEU A 135 -7.47 -11.60 -23.54
C LEU A 135 -8.30 -11.37 -24.82
N MET A 136 -7.64 -10.85 -25.85
CA MET A 136 -8.26 -10.57 -27.15
C MET A 136 -8.10 -11.73 -28.13
N ALA A 137 -6.89 -12.33 -28.17
CA ALA A 137 -6.58 -13.45 -29.05
C ALA A 137 -5.43 -14.29 -28.48
N VAL A 138 -5.39 -15.57 -28.90
CA VAL A 138 -4.22 -16.43 -28.69
C VAL A 138 -3.68 -16.78 -30.07
N THR A 139 -2.42 -16.39 -30.32
CA THR A 139 -1.74 -16.62 -31.59
C THR A 139 -0.54 -17.54 -31.39
N ALA A 140 0.11 -17.96 -32.46
CA ALA A 140 1.35 -18.73 -32.39
C ALA A 140 2.47 -17.96 -31.66
N ALA A 141 2.40 -16.62 -31.63
CA ALA A 141 3.34 -15.76 -30.90
C ALA A 141 2.96 -15.54 -29.43
N GLY A 142 1.84 -16.12 -28.96
CA GLY A 142 1.35 -16.01 -27.57
C GLY A 142 0.01 -15.29 -27.43
N ALA A 143 -0.37 -15.05 -26.17
CA ALA A 143 -1.61 -14.35 -25.83
C ALA A 143 -1.46 -12.83 -26.10
N GLN A 144 -2.48 -12.26 -26.72
CA GLN A 144 -2.60 -10.83 -27.00
C GLN A 144 -3.68 -10.23 -26.10
N PHE A 145 -3.33 -9.15 -25.41
CA PHE A 145 -4.21 -8.44 -24.48
C PHE A 145 -4.61 -7.08 -25.05
N GLY A 146 -5.85 -6.70 -24.76
CA GLY A 146 -6.38 -5.39 -25.10
C GLY A 146 -5.94 -4.29 -24.12
N PRO A 147 -6.35 -3.03 -24.37
CA PRO A 147 -6.07 -1.92 -23.46
C PRO A 147 -6.64 -2.19 -22.07
N PRO A 148 -5.90 -1.82 -21.00
CA PRO A 148 -6.35 -2.01 -19.64
C PRO A 148 -7.55 -1.13 -19.30
N GLY A 149 -8.50 -1.66 -18.53
CA GLY A 149 -9.57 -0.91 -17.90
C GLY A 149 -9.12 -0.28 -16.57
N TYR A 150 -10.09 0.32 -15.85
CA TYR A 150 -9.81 1.12 -14.65
C TYR A 150 -9.66 0.32 -13.34
N GLU A 151 -9.66 -0.99 -13.38
CA GLU A 151 -9.52 -1.88 -12.21
C GLU A 151 -8.26 -1.58 -11.40
N CYS A 152 -7.10 -1.45 -12.07
CA CYS A 152 -5.84 -1.15 -11.40
C CYS A 152 -5.84 0.25 -10.75
N ASP A 153 -6.46 1.23 -11.38
CA ASP A 153 -6.59 2.57 -10.80
C ASP A 153 -7.39 2.55 -9.51
N LEU A 154 -8.51 1.79 -9.49
CA LEU A 154 -9.32 1.62 -8.28
C LEU A 154 -8.56 0.88 -7.17
N LEU A 155 -7.76 -0.13 -7.52
CA LEU A 155 -6.90 -0.82 -6.55
C LEU A 155 -5.87 0.12 -5.95
N TYR A 156 -5.22 0.97 -6.76
CA TYR A 156 -4.29 1.99 -6.27
C TYR A 156 -5.00 3.02 -5.37
N LEU A 157 -6.20 3.48 -5.76
CA LEU A 157 -7.01 4.39 -4.93
C LEU A 157 -7.35 3.75 -3.58
N ALA A 158 -7.80 2.49 -3.57
CA ALA A 158 -8.10 1.77 -2.34
C ALA A 158 -6.86 1.62 -1.45
N CYS A 159 -5.69 1.33 -2.04
CA CYS A 159 -4.42 1.26 -1.31
C CYS A 159 -4.02 2.63 -0.72
N LEU A 160 -4.17 3.73 -1.46
CA LEU A 160 -3.91 5.09 -0.97
C LEU A 160 -4.86 5.43 0.20
N VAL A 161 -6.15 5.13 0.08
CA VAL A 161 -7.13 5.31 1.17
C VAL A 161 -6.72 4.49 2.40
N ALA A 162 -6.35 3.22 2.22
CA ALA A 162 -5.90 2.36 3.32
C ALA A 162 -4.64 2.91 4.01
N LEU A 163 -3.68 3.48 3.25
CA LEU A 163 -2.48 4.11 3.78
C LEU A 163 -2.79 5.40 4.54
N VAL A 164 -3.73 6.22 4.06
CA VAL A 164 -4.15 7.46 4.73
C VAL A 164 -4.88 7.14 6.03
N LEU A 165 -5.80 6.18 6.03
CA LEU A 165 -6.60 5.81 7.20
C LEU A 165 -5.82 4.97 8.21
N GLY A 166 -4.99 4.03 7.73
CA GLY A 166 -4.19 3.14 8.56
C GLY A 166 -2.85 3.74 9.03
N GLY A 167 -2.47 4.88 8.44
CA GLY A 167 -1.18 5.54 8.68
C GLY A 167 -0.01 4.91 7.93
N SER A 168 1.12 5.61 7.95
CA SER A 168 2.36 5.22 7.25
C SER A 168 3.03 3.95 7.81
N GLY A 169 2.65 3.52 9.03
CA GLY A 169 3.10 2.29 9.66
C GLY A 169 4.55 2.31 10.17
N PRO A 170 5.13 1.12 10.48
CA PRO A 170 6.51 1.01 10.94
C PRO A 170 7.48 1.35 9.80
N LEU A 171 8.72 1.72 10.18
CA LEU A 171 9.79 2.09 9.25
C LEU A 171 9.40 3.24 8.30
N ALA A 172 8.53 4.15 8.78
CA ALA A 172 8.10 5.33 8.04
C ALA A 172 8.82 6.58 8.55
N ILE A 173 9.18 7.48 7.63
CA ILE A 173 9.77 8.79 7.97
C ILE A 173 8.78 9.62 8.81
N ASP A 174 7.48 9.56 8.51
CA ASP A 174 6.44 10.24 9.30
C ASP A 174 6.48 9.87 10.78
N GLY A 175 6.80 8.60 11.09
CA GLY A 175 6.94 8.14 12.47
C GLY A 175 8.14 8.74 13.20
N VAL A 176 9.26 8.95 12.48
CA VAL A 176 10.46 9.61 13.01
C VAL A 176 10.21 11.09 13.23
N LEU A 177 9.61 11.77 12.24
CA LEU A 177 9.27 13.20 12.33
C LEU A 177 8.31 13.48 13.49
N LYS A 178 7.31 12.61 13.70
CA LYS A 178 6.39 12.73 14.83
C LYS A 178 7.12 12.64 16.17
N LYS A 179 8.02 11.67 16.34
CA LYS A 179 8.81 11.54 17.57
C LYS A 179 9.64 12.80 17.84
N TRP A 180 10.32 13.36 16.85
CA TRP A 180 11.14 14.56 17.00
C TRP A 180 10.30 15.78 17.40
N ARG A 181 9.12 15.94 16.83
CA ARG A 181 8.20 17.00 17.21
C ARG A 181 7.75 16.89 18.67
N ASP A 182 7.43 15.67 19.10
CA ASP A 182 6.91 15.42 20.45
C ASP A 182 8.01 15.57 21.53
N THR A 183 9.30 15.33 21.18
CA THR A 183 10.45 15.54 22.10
C THR A 183 10.97 16.98 22.12
N GLY A 184 10.70 17.79 21.12
CA GLY A 184 11.15 19.19 21.05
C GLY A 184 10.28 20.20 21.81
N HIS A 185 9.18 19.74 22.44
CA HIS A 185 8.24 20.57 23.20
C HIS A 185 8.20 20.21 24.71
N SER A 186 9.11 19.37 25.17
CA SER A 186 9.36 19.03 26.57
C SER A 186 10.68 19.65 27.03
#